data_a678eab482b6fd7f85a9516cbc6665b1
#
_entry.id   a678eab482b6fd7f85a9516cbc6665b1
#
_cell.length_a   1.000
_cell.length_b   1.000
_cell.length_c   1.000
_cell.angle_alpha   90.00
_cell.angle_beta   90.00
_cell.angle_gamma   90.00
#
_symmetry.space_group_name_H-M   'P 1'
#
loop_
_entity.id
_entity.type
_entity.pdbx_description
1 polymer ?
#
loop_
_entity_poly.entity_id
_entity_poly.type
_entity_poly.pdbx_seq_one_letter_code
_entity_poly.pdbx_strand_id
1 'polypeptide(L)'
;GAQYASELVYHNMQKTAADLGIVYSGIEKGIERYNKILMPMLFLLLFGMALNALTLDGARQGIDFLLKPDFSKITGTTVLEALGQSFFSMSLGMGCMITYGSYLRKNENMFRIGAMVSLSDITVAVLSGLAIFPAVFSFGISPTSGPELVFLTLPNVFARMSGGYVISVVFFVLLFLA
;
A
#
# COMPACT_ATOMS: atom_id res chain seq x y z
N GLY A 1 -23.49 -21.45 -24.83
CA GLY A 1 -23.97 -21.37 -23.43
C GLY A 1 -23.25 -22.32 -22.49
N ALA A 2 -23.30 -23.65 -22.74
CA ALA A 2 -22.73 -24.65 -21.82
C ALA A 2 -21.18 -24.64 -21.79
N GLN A 3 -20.54 -24.38 -22.89
CA GLN A 3 -19.08 -24.34 -23.01
C GLN A 3 -18.49 -23.13 -22.21
N TYR A 4 -19.14 -21.98 -22.27
CA TYR A 4 -18.74 -20.80 -21.50
C TYR A 4 -18.91 -21.00 -19.97
N ALA A 5 -19.98 -21.70 -19.58
CA ALA A 5 -20.20 -22.03 -18.17
C ALA A 5 -19.14 -23.01 -17.64
N SER A 6 -18.73 -24.01 -18.45
CA SER A 6 -17.68 -24.95 -18.06
C SER A 6 -16.30 -24.29 -17.95
N GLU A 7 -15.96 -23.37 -18.84
CA GLU A 7 -14.70 -22.62 -18.76
C GLU A 7 -14.67 -21.70 -17.53
N LEU A 8 -15.78 -21.02 -17.22
CA LEU A 8 -15.88 -20.15 -16.04
C LEU A 8 -15.76 -20.95 -14.72
N VAL A 9 -16.40 -22.13 -14.68
CA VAL A 9 -16.30 -23.04 -13.53
C VAL A 9 -14.86 -23.56 -13.38
N TYR A 10 -14.22 -23.94 -14.49
CA TYR A 10 -12.84 -24.44 -14.48
C TYR A 10 -11.85 -23.35 -14.01
N HIS A 11 -12.02 -22.12 -14.49
CA HIS A 11 -11.19 -20.98 -14.09
C HIS A 11 -11.38 -20.64 -12.60
N ASN A 12 -12.62 -20.63 -12.12
CA ASN A 12 -12.91 -20.40 -10.70
C ASN A 12 -12.39 -21.53 -9.82
N MET A 13 -12.49 -22.79 -10.25
CA MET A 13 -11.92 -23.92 -9.50
C MET A 13 -10.40 -23.87 -9.43
N GLN A 14 -9.74 -23.44 -10.50
CA GLN A 14 -8.27 -23.30 -10.55
C GLN A 14 -7.79 -22.17 -9.64
N LYS A 15 -8.52 -21.04 -9.63
CA LYS A 15 -8.27 -19.92 -8.73
C LYS A 15 -8.48 -20.32 -7.27
N THR A 16 -9.60 -20.98 -6.96
CA THR A 16 -9.91 -21.49 -5.62
C THR A 16 -8.89 -22.55 -5.17
N ALA A 17 -8.38 -23.39 -6.08
CA ALA A 17 -7.34 -24.36 -5.76
C ALA A 17 -5.99 -23.71 -5.46
N ALA A 18 -5.64 -22.58 -6.13
CA ALA A 18 -4.45 -21.80 -5.81
C ALA A 18 -4.58 -21.12 -4.44
N ASP A 19 -5.75 -20.51 -4.17
CA ASP A 19 -6.04 -19.88 -2.87
C ASP A 19 -6.05 -20.92 -1.74
N LEU A 20 -6.65 -22.10 -1.98
CA LEU A 20 -6.64 -23.23 -1.04
C LEU A 20 -5.22 -23.80 -0.86
N GLY A 21 -4.37 -23.78 -1.88
CA GLY A 21 -2.98 -24.22 -1.79
C GLY A 21 -2.17 -23.33 -0.85
N ILE A 22 -2.38 -22.02 -0.89
CA ILE A 22 -1.73 -21.07 0.03
C ILE A 22 -2.26 -21.26 1.45
N VAL A 23 -3.58 -21.39 1.60
CA VAL A 23 -4.24 -21.61 2.90
C VAL A 23 -3.92 -23.00 3.47
N TYR A 24 -3.86 -24.02 2.62
CA TYR A 24 -3.52 -25.41 3.02
C TYR A 24 -2.06 -25.52 3.51
N SER A 25 -1.16 -24.71 2.98
CA SER A 25 0.24 -24.64 3.44
C SER A 25 0.38 -24.04 4.85
N GLY A 26 -0.72 -23.52 5.40
CA GLY A 26 -0.78 -22.89 6.71
C GLY A 26 -0.25 -21.45 6.70
N ILE A 27 -0.69 -20.67 7.69
CA ILE A 27 -0.34 -19.24 7.80
C ILE A 27 1.17 -19.02 7.91
N GLU A 28 1.86 -19.85 8.70
CA GLU A 28 3.32 -19.73 8.88
C GLU A 28 4.12 -20.08 7.62
N LYS A 29 3.69 -21.07 6.85
CA LYS A 29 4.45 -21.56 5.68
C LYS A 29 4.02 -20.90 4.36
N GLY A 30 2.76 -20.51 4.25
CA GLY A 30 2.18 -19.89 3.06
C GLY A 30 2.30 -18.37 3.11
N ILE A 31 1.37 -17.72 3.80
CA ILE A 31 1.22 -16.26 3.80
C ILE A 31 2.46 -15.56 4.35
N GLU A 32 2.98 -16.02 5.50
CA GLU A 32 4.14 -15.39 6.13
C GLU A 32 5.41 -15.44 5.26
N ARG A 33 5.65 -16.56 4.57
CA ARG A 33 6.82 -16.71 3.71
C ARG A 33 6.80 -15.78 2.50
N TYR A 34 5.62 -15.64 1.86
CA TYR A 34 5.45 -14.74 0.72
C TYR A 34 5.55 -13.28 1.15
N ASN A 35 4.89 -12.91 2.25
CA ASN A 35 4.93 -11.55 2.77
C ASN A 35 6.34 -11.12 3.20
N LYS A 36 7.15 -12.01 3.75
CA LYS A 36 8.57 -11.74 4.09
C LYS A 36 9.42 -11.31 2.90
N ILE A 37 9.04 -11.69 1.69
CA ILE A 37 9.75 -11.34 0.46
C ILE A 37 9.07 -10.16 -0.25
N LEU A 38 7.74 -10.21 -0.39
CA LEU A 38 6.97 -9.24 -1.15
C LEU A 38 6.96 -7.85 -0.49
N MET A 39 6.79 -7.80 0.84
CA MET A 39 6.74 -6.53 1.57
C MET A 39 8.06 -5.75 1.53
N PRO A 40 9.24 -6.32 1.80
CA PRO A 40 10.50 -5.62 1.62
C PRO A 40 10.75 -5.18 0.17
N MET A 41 10.34 -5.99 -0.81
CA MET A 41 10.47 -5.65 -2.22
C MET A 41 9.60 -4.45 -2.60
N LEU A 42 8.35 -4.43 -2.15
CA LEU A 42 7.45 -3.29 -2.33
C LEU A 42 8.02 -2.02 -1.67
N PHE A 43 8.55 -2.16 -0.45
CA PHE A 43 9.17 -1.05 0.28
C PHE A 43 10.39 -0.48 -0.45
N LEU A 44 11.26 -1.34 -0.99
CA LEU A 44 12.41 -0.92 -1.80
C LEU A 44 11.99 -0.21 -3.08
N LEU A 45 10.92 -0.67 -3.74
CA LEU A 45 10.36 0.00 -4.91
C LEU A 45 9.81 1.39 -4.55
N LEU A 46 9.02 1.49 -3.48
CA LEU A 46 8.51 2.77 -3.00
C LEU A 46 9.65 3.73 -2.64
N PHE A 47 10.69 3.23 -1.99
CA PHE A 47 11.87 4.03 -1.64
C PHE A 47 12.60 4.53 -2.89
N GLY A 48 12.83 3.65 -3.87
CA GLY A 48 13.41 4.03 -5.17
C GLY A 48 12.58 5.07 -5.92
N MET A 49 11.25 4.92 -5.89
CA MET A 49 10.33 5.90 -6.47
C MET A 49 10.38 7.24 -5.75
N ALA A 50 10.42 7.24 -4.41
CA ALA A 50 10.54 8.45 -3.62
C ALA A 50 11.85 9.18 -3.96
N LEU A 51 12.98 8.47 -4.03
CA LEU A 51 14.26 9.06 -4.45
C LEU A 51 14.20 9.67 -5.86
N ASN A 52 13.57 8.96 -6.80
CA ASN A 52 13.39 9.50 -8.15
C ASN A 52 12.46 10.72 -8.16
N ALA A 53 11.38 10.70 -7.40
CA ALA A 53 10.43 11.81 -7.31
C ALA A 53 11.08 13.09 -6.74
N LEU A 54 12.08 12.96 -5.85
CA LEU A 54 12.84 14.09 -5.30
C LEU A 54 13.72 14.78 -6.34
N THR A 55 14.01 14.15 -7.48
CA THR A 55 14.76 14.76 -8.58
C THR A 55 13.88 15.54 -9.57
N LEU A 56 12.56 15.51 -9.41
CA LEU A 56 11.61 16.22 -10.26
C LEU A 56 11.52 17.71 -9.90
N ASP A 57 11.19 18.55 -10.88
CA ASP A 57 11.07 20.00 -10.72
C ASP A 57 10.04 20.43 -9.64
N GLY A 58 8.99 19.64 -9.45
CA GLY A 58 7.96 19.86 -8.42
C GLY A 58 8.31 19.31 -7.03
N ALA A 59 9.51 18.74 -6.84
CA ALA A 59 9.88 18.06 -5.60
C ALA A 59 9.73 18.97 -4.38
N ARG A 60 10.21 20.21 -4.46
CA ARG A 60 10.14 21.16 -3.35
C ARG A 60 8.70 21.48 -2.94
N GLN A 61 7.83 21.69 -3.92
CA GLN A 61 6.41 21.99 -3.67
C GLN A 61 5.70 20.77 -3.05
N GLY A 62 6.01 19.56 -3.54
CA GLY A 62 5.45 18.33 -3.00
C GLY A 62 5.90 18.04 -1.56
N ILE A 63 7.17 18.28 -1.25
CA ILE A 63 7.70 18.13 0.10
C ILE A 63 7.08 19.16 1.05
N ASP A 64 7.01 20.43 0.63
CA ASP A 64 6.38 21.50 1.42
C ASP A 64 4.91 21.18 1.69
N PHE A 65 4.19 20.67 0.70
CA PHE A 65 2.79 20.25 0.87
C PHE A 65 2.62 19.12 1.87
N LEU A 66 3.51 18.12 1.84
CA LEU A 66 3.43 16.94 2.70
C LEU A 66 3.91 17.22 4.14
N LEU A 67 5.02 17.95 4.28
CA LEU A 67 5.71 18.08 5.57
C LEU A 67 5.50 19.41 6.28
N LYS A 68 4.94 20.43 5.59
CA LYS A 68 4.68 21.74 6.19
C LYS A 68 3.28 21.78 6.81
N PRO A 69 3.15 21.62 8.13
CA PRO A 69 1.85 21.59 8.77
C PRO A 69 1.20 22.96 8.77
N ASP A 70 -0.06 23.02 8.37
CA ASP A 70 -0.90 24.21 8.47
C ASP A 70 -1.93 24.00 9.58
N PHE A 71 -1.56 24.38 10.79
CA PHE A 71 -2.41 24.19 11.98
C PHE A 71 -3.71 25.01 11.91
N SER A 72 -3.78 26.03 11.06
CA SER A 72 -4.98 26.85 10.90
C SER A 72 -6.13 26.08 10.23
N LYS A 73 -5.81 25.03 9.51
CA LYS A 73 -6.80 24.16 8.81
C LYS A 73 -7.28 22.98 9.64
N ILE A 74 -6.75 22.80 10.84
CA ILE A 74 -7.17 21.70 11.72
C ILE A 74 -8.51 22.06 12.35
N THR A 75 -9.54 21.34 11.94
CA THR A 75 -10.90 21.44 12.48
C THR A 75 -11.28 20.15 13.21
N GLY A 76 -12.38 20.15 13.95
CA GLY A 76 -12.93 18.94 14.54
C GLY A 76 -13.20 17.83 13.50
N THR A 77 -13.65 18.24 12.31
CA THR A 77 -13.86 17.30 11.19
C THR A 77 -12.55 16.66 10.74
N THR A 78 -11.47 17.43 10.62
CA THR A 78 -10.15 16.92 10.27
C THR A 78 -9.66 15.85 11.26
N VAL A 79 -9.91 16.05 12.56
CA VAL A 79 -9.56 15.06 13.59
C VAL A 79 -10.39 13.78 13.43
N LEU A 80 -11.68 13.90 13.16
CA LEU A 80 -12.56 12.75 12.93
C LEU A 80 -12.18 11.97 11.68
N GLU A 81 -11.82 12.65 10.59
CA GLU A 81 -11.33 12.02 9.37
C GLU A 81 -10.01 11.29 9.59
N ALA A 82 -9.08 11.90 10.31
CA ALA A 82 -7.80 11.27 10.68
C ALA A 82 -7.99 10.03 11.55
N LEU A 83 -8.91 10.08 12.52
CA LEU A 83 -9.28 8.92 13.32
C LEU A 83 -9.90 7.83 12.45
N GLY A 84 -10.85 8.17 11.57
CA GLY A 84 -11.47 7.23 10.64
C GLY A 84 -10.44 6.56 9.75
N GLN A 85 -9.50 7.31 9.20
CA GLN A 85 -8.40 6.78 8.40
C GLN A 85 -7.49 5.84 9.20
N SER A 86 -7.17 6.19 10.44
CA SER A 86 -6.38 5.34 11.33
C SER A 86 -7.07 4.01 11.63
N PHE A 87 -8.38 4.04 11.91
CA PHE A 87 -9.19 2.82 12.11
C PHE A 87 -9.21 1.94 10.86
N PHE A 88 -9.33 2.55 9.69
CA PHE A 88 -9.34 1.83 8.41
C PHE A 88 -7.98 1.23 8.10
N SER A 89 -6.89 2.00 8.19
CA SER A 89 -5.52 1.56 7.89
C SER A 89 -5.08 0.39 8.77
N MET A 90 -5.41 0.44 10.05
CA MET A 90 -5.08 -0.62 11.00
C MET A 90 -6.13 -1.74 11.05
N SER A 91 -7.13 -1.73 10.16
CA SER A 91 -8.21 -2.74 10.11
C SER A 91 -8.93 -2.95 11.44
N LEU A 92 -9.06 -1.88 12.24
CA LEU A 92 -9.74 -1.94 13.53
C LEU A 92 -11.26 -2.08 13.32
N GLY A 93 -11.89 -2.94 14.11
CA GLY A 93 -13.34 -3.17 14.05
C GLY A 93 -13.80 -4.15 12.97
N MET A 94 -12.94 -4.58 12.04
CA MET A 94 -13.29 -5.54 10.97
C MET A 94 -13.06 -7.01 11.35
N GLY A 95 -12.73 -7.31 12.61
CA GLY A 95 -12.45 -8.68 13.06
C GLY A 95 -11.06 -9.21 12.69
N CYS A 96 -10.36 -8.60 11.75
CA CYS A 96 -9.03 -9.02 11.31
C CYS A 96 -8.02 -9.06 12.47
N MET A 97 -8.05 -8.05 13.34
CA MET A 97 -7.15 -7.99 14.51
C MET A 97 -7.42 -9.11 15.52
N ILE A 98 -8.66 -9.57 15.65
CA ILE A 98 -9.02 -10.71 16.51
C ILE A 98 -8.39 -11.99 15.92
N THR A 99 -8.50 -12.16 14.62
CA THR A 99 -7.92 -13.31 13.90
C THR A 99 -6.39 -13.30 14.03
N TYR A 100 -5.73 -12.19 13.74
CA TYR A 100 -4.27 -12.08 13.89
C TYR A 100 -3.83 -12.26 15.34
N GLY A 101 -4.57 -11.71 16.30
CA GLY A 101 -4.30 -11.87 17.73
C GLY A 101 -4.38 -13.32 18.18
N SER A 102 -5.22 -14.15 17.56
CA SER A 102 -5.36 -15.58 17.90
C SER A 102 -4.10 -16.41 17.55
N TYR A 103 -3.29 -15.94 16.61
CA TYR A 103 -2.03 -16.59 16.21
C TYR A 103 -0.82 -16.12 17.01
N LEU A 104 -0.95 -15.08 17.81
CA LEU A 104 0.15 -14.58 18.63
C LEU A 104 0.45 -15.54 19.79
N ARG A 105 1.74 -15.72 20.08
CA ARG A 105 2.18 -16.52 21.22
C ARG A 105 1.87 -15.80 22.54
N LYS A 106 1.52 -16.53 23.59
CA LYS A 106 1.14 -15.98 24.90
C LYS A 106 2.22 -15.09 25.55
N ASN A 107 3.47 -15.22 25.15
CA ASN A 107 4.60 -14.48 25.72
C ASN A 107 4.98 -13.23 24.91
N GLU A 108 4.24 -12.90 23.83
CA GLU A 108 4.53 -11.72 23.02
C GLU A 108 4.04 -10.43 23.67
N ASN A 109 4.84 -9.38 23.54
CA ASN A 109 4.48 -8.07 24.05
C ASN A 109 3.60 -7.33 23.03
N MET A 110 2.29 -7.34 23.30
CA MET A 110 1.27 -6.73 22.43
C MET A 110 1.51 -5.24 22.17
N PHE A 111 1.97 -4.50 23.19
CA PHE A 111 2.26 -3.07 23.03
C PHE A 111 3.41 -2.84 22.05
N ARG A 112 4.47 -3.64 22.16
CA ARG A 112 5.61 -3.55 21.24
C ARG A 112 5.21 -3.88 19.79
N ILE A 113 4.40 -4.92 19.61
CA ILE A 113 3.90 -5.32 18.29
C ILE A 113 3.03 -4.19 17.70
N GLY A 114 2.06 -3.68 18.46
CA GLY A 114 1.20 -2.58 18.02
C GLY A 114 1.99 -1.32 17.66
N ALA A 115 2.97 -0.95 18.48
CA ALA A 115 3.83 0.20 18.21
C ALA A 115 4.67 0.01 16.93
N MET A 116 5.22 -1.19 16.70
CA MET A 116 5.98 -1.49 15.49
C MET A 116 5.09 -1.45 14.23
N VAL A 117 3.88 -2.00 14.31
CA VAL A 117 2.92 -1.95 13.18
C VAL A 117 2.55 -0.51 12.86
N SER A 118 2.17 0.29 13.87
CA SER A 118 1.81 1.70 13.66
C SER A 118 2.97 2.52 13.09
N LEU A 119 4.20 2.29 13.58
CA LEU A 119 5.38 2.98 13.06
C LEU A 119 5.67 2.60 11.60
N SER A 120 5.51 1.33 11.27
CA SER A 120 5.68 0.85 9.88
C SER A 120 4.64 1.46 8.96
N ASP A 121 3.37 1.52 9.38
CA ASP A 121 2.27 2.14 8.63
C ASP A 121 2.56 3.61 8.33
N ILE A 122 2.94 4.38 9.34
CA ILE A 122 3.33 5.79 9.18
C ILE A 122 4.53 5.92 8.22
N THR A 123 5.53 5.05 8.34
CA THR A 123 6.73 5.10 7.48
C THR A 123 6.36 4.86 6.02
N VAL A 124 5.53 3.88 5.74
CA VAL A 124 5.05 3.59 4.37
C VAL A 124 4.20 4.74 3.85
N ALA A 125 3.32 5.31 4.67
CA ALA A 125 2.49 6.46 4.30
C ALA A 125 3.32 7.68 3.92
N VAL A 126 4.34 8.02 4.71
CA VAL A 126 5.25 9.14 4.42
C VAL A 126 6.07 8.87 3.15
N LEU A 127 6.60 7.66 2.97
CA LEU A 127 7.34 7.30 1.75
C LEU A 127 6.45 7.35 0.50
N SER A 128 5.23 6.88 0.59
CA SER A 128 4.25 6.97 -0.50
C SER A 128 3.93 8.43 -0.84
N GLY A 129 3.75 9.27 0.18
CA GLY A 129 3.57 10.70 0.00
C GLY A 129 4.76 11.36 -0.69
N LEU A 130 5.99 11.03 -0.28
CA LEU A 130 7.22 11.53 -0.91
C LEU A 130 7.40 11.04 -2.35
N ALA A 131 6.85 9.89 -2.71
CA ALA A 131 6.86 9.40 -4.08
C ALA A 131 5.81 10.10 -4.95
N ILE A 132 4.63 10.37 -4.40
CA ILE A 132 3.46 10.84 -5.17
C ILE A 132 3.41 12.37 -5.27
N PHE A 133 3.51 13.13 -4.17
CA PHE A 133 3.28 14.57 -4.19
C PHE A 133 4.29 15.34 -5.05
N PRO A 134 5.60 15.08 -5.02
CA PRO A 134 6.53 15.73 -5.94
C PRO A 134 6.17 15.52 -7.41
N ALA A 135 5.71 14.32 -7.75
CA ALA A 135 5.29 13.99 -9.10
C ALA A 135 3.99 14.71 -9.48
N VAL A 136 3.01 14.77 -8.58
CA VAL A 136 1.74 15.48 -8.76
C VAL A 136 1.98 16.95 -9.12
N PHE A 137 2.83 17.63 -8.37
CA PHE A 137 3.17 19.03 -8.63
C PHE A 137 4.01 19.21 -9.90
N SER A 138 4.88 18.24 -10.23
CA SER A 138 5.65 18.27 -11.49
C SER A 138 4.78 18.08 -12.73
N PHE A 139 3.69 17.34 -12.63
CA PHE A 139 2.77 17.09 -13.75
C PHE A 139 1.57 18.04 -13.77
N GLY A 140 1.45 18.94 -12.82
CA GLY A 140 0.32 19.87 -12.72
C GLY A 140 -1.01 19.17 -12.42
N ILE A 141 -0.98 18.02 -11.75
CA ILE A 141 -2.17 17.27 -11.34
C ILE A 141 -2.69 17.88 -10.03
N SER A 142 -4.02 17.90 -9.85
CA SER A 142 -4.59 18.37 -8.59
C SER A 142 -4.32 17.38 -7.45
N PRO A 143 -3.73 17.80 -6.32
CA PRO A 143 -3.46 16.92 -5.18
C PRO A 143 -4.75 16.41 -4.49
N THR A 144 -5.92 16.98 -4.82
CA THR A 144 -7.21 16.62 -4.24
C THR A 144 -7.98 15.58 -5.04
N SER A 145 -7.38 14.99 -6.09
CA SER A 145 -8.05 14.03 -6.99
C SER A 145 -8.36 12.67 -6.38
N GLY A 146 -8.08 12.47 -5.08
CA GLY A 146 -8.43 11.23 -4.37
C GLY A 146 -7.67 9.99 -4.86
N PRO A 147 -8.30 8.79 -4.83
CA PRO A 147 -7.65 7.51 -5.21
C PRO A 147 -7.12 7.47 -6.65
N GLU A 148 -7.72 8.25 -7.55
CA GLU A 148 -7.26 8.39 -8.94
C GLU A 148 -5.84 8.91 -9.02
N LEU A 149 -5.38 9.65 -8.00
CA LEU A 149 -4.04 10.21 -7.93
C LEU A 149 -2.96 9.13 -8.11
N VAL A 150 -3.11 7.99 -7.46
CA VAL A 150 -2.16 6.87 -7.53
C VAL A 150 -2.12 6.32 -8.96
N PHE A 151 -3.28 6.07 -9.55
CA PHE A 151 -3.37 5.45 -10.88
C PHE A 151 -3.02 6.39 -12.03
N LEU A 152 -3.16 7.70 -11.85
CA LEU A 152 -2.77 8.70 -12.85
C LEU A 152 -1.29 9.11 -12.69
N THR A 153 -0.83 9.28 -11.45
CA THR A 153 0.51 9.81 -11.19
C THR A 153 1.60 8.77 -11.37
N LEU A 154 1.41 7.56 -10.82
CA LEU A 154 2.45 6.54 -10.84
C LEU A 154 2.85 6.08 -12.26
N PRO A 155 1.93 5.84 -13.20
CA PRO A 155 2.32 5.51 -14.57
C PRO A 155 3.15 6.63 -15.24
N ASN A 156 2.83 7.90 -14.96
CA ASN A 156 3.60 9.04 -15.47
C ASN A 156 5.01 9.13 -14.86
N VAL A 157 5.15 8.81 -13.58
CA VAL A 157 6.46 8.71 -12.91
C VAL A 157 7.27 7.57 -13.55
N PHE A 158 6.68 6.40 -13.70
CA PHE A 158 7.34 5.25 -14.31
C PHE A 158 7.77 5.54 -15.76
N ALA A 159 6.93 6.22 -16.56
CA ALA A 159 7.25 6.55 -17.95
C ALA A 159 8.52 7.41 -18.08
N ARG A 160 8.89 8.16 -17.04
CA ARG A 160 10.12 8.99 -17.01
C ARG A 160 11.32 8.29 -16.39
N MET A 161 11.14 7.14 -15.77
CA MET A 161 12.22 6.37 -15.16
C MET A 161 12.90 5.47 -16.21
N SER A 162 14.21 5.33 -16.14
CA SER A 162 14.94 4.32 -16.91
C SER A 162 14.46 2.92 -16.51
N GLY A 163 13.94 2.14 -17.46
CA GLY A 163 13.33 0.83 -17.20
C GLY A 163 11.94 0.90 -16.55
N GLY A 164 11.28 2.05 -16.56
CA GLY A 164 10.02 2.31 -15.86
C GLY A 164 8.88 1.37 -16.24
N TYR A 165 8.86 0.82 -17.47
CA TYR A 165 7.85 -0.17 -17.86
C TYR A 165 7.92 -1.44 -16.98
N VAL A 166 9.13 -1.98 -16.79
CA VAL A 166 9.32 -3.18 -15.95
C VAL A 166 9.00 -2.88 -14.49
N ILE A 167 9.46 -1.74 -13.99
CA ILE A 167 9.20 -1.28 -12.61
C ILE A 167 7.69 -1.11 -12.38
N SER A 168 6.97 -0.52 -13.35
CA SER A 168 5.52 -0.34 -13.29
C SER A 168 4.79 -1.67 -13.17
N VAL A 169 5.11 -2.63 -14.05
CA VAL A 169 4.48 -3.96 -14.01
C VAL A 169 4.75 -4.65 -12.68
N VAL A 170 6.00 -4.65 -12.23
CA VAL A 170 6.37 -5.26 -10.93
C VAL A 170 5.66 -4.58 -9.78
N PHE A 171 5.59 -3.25 -9.78
CA PHE A 171 4.91 -2.49 -8.73
C PHE A 171 3.42 -2.82 -8.65
N PHE A 172 2.70 -2.79 -9.77
CA PHE A 172 1.27 -3.09 -9.77
C PHE A 172 0.96 -4.55 -9.47
N VAL A 173 1.82 -5.49 -9.88
CA VAL A 173 1.71 -6.89 -9.50
C VAL A 173 1.91 -7.05 -7.98
N LEU A 174 2.93 -6.41 -7.41
CA LEU A 174 3.17 -6.45 -5.97
C LEU A 174 2.03 -5.79 -5.18
N LEU A 175 1.51 -4.67 -5.66
CA LEU A 175 0.37 -3.98 -5.05
C LEU A 175 -0.90 -4.84 -5.09
N PHE A 176 -1.07 -5.64 -6.13
CA PHE A 176 -2.21 -6.55 -6.25
C PHE A 176 -2.08 -7.77 -5.32
N LEU A 177 -0.85 -8.21 -5.06
CA LEU A 177 -0.56 -9.37 -4.21
C LEU A 177 -0.47 -9.01 -2.71
N ALA A 178 -0.20 -7.74 -2.38
CA ALA A 178 -0.13 -7.24 -1.01
C ALA A 178 -1.51 -7.07 -0.39
#